data_26a13be3c25ce986e78fb152f49eee9f
#
_entry.id   26a13be3c25ce986e78fb152f49eee9f
#
_cell.length_a   1.000
_cell.length_b   1.000
_cell.length_c   1.000
_cell.angle_alpha   90.00
_cell.angle_beta   90.00
_cell.angle_gamma   90.00
#
_symmetry.space_group_name_H-M   'P 1'
#
loop_
_entity.id
_entity.type
_entity.pdbx_description
1 polymer ?
#
loop_
_entity_poly.entity_id
_entity_poly.type
_entity_poly.pdbx_seq_one_letter_code
_entity_poly.pdbx_strand_id
1 'polypeptide(L)'
;MALNRRRVRNYPGVTFSKLLGCGTGERFTPSDADPLRWGMLVVLDEDHVDAFDKSKVVLKWRENSHSEFRALLSPISSHGQWSKREPFAASAQSSDGAIVAITRARISLLGNLRFWKAVPEVTKSLHQSPGLISAIGIGEAPIGLQGTFSVWESAQALRDFAYKGAAHSQVIADTQKYQWYSEELFARFAVLELRGSL
;
A
#
# COMPACT_ATOMS: atom_id res chain seq x y z
N MET A 1 9.92 14.91 -7.72
CA MET A 1 9.00 14.41 -6.66
C MET A 1 8.57 15.52 -5.71
N ALA A 2 9.43 16.15 -4.93
CA ALA A 2 9.04 17.13 -3.90
C ALA A 2 8.12 18.27 -4.41
N LEU A 3 8.38 18.79 -5.61
CA LEU A 3 7.58 19.85 -6.24
C LEU A 3 6.12 19.46 -6.56
N ASN A 4 5.85 18.16 -6.77
CA ASN A 4 4.50 17.70 -7.09
C ASN A 4 3.65 17.44 -5.84
N ARG A 5 4.27 17.26 -4.66
CA ARG A 5 3.54 16.95 -3.41
C ARG A 5 2.49 18.01 -3.06
N ARG A 6 2.84 19.30 -3.20
CA ARG A 6 1.89 20.40 -2.97
C ARG A 6 0.78 20.42 -4.01
N ARG A 7 1.10 20.18 -5.28
CA ARG A 7 0.13 20.21 -6.38
C ARG A 7 -0.90 19.09 -6.24
N VAL A 8 -0.46 17.88 -5.89
CA VAL A 8 -1.38 16.75 -5.64
C VAL A 8 -2.24 17.04 -4.43
N ARG A 9 -1.65 17.44 -3.30
CA ARG A 9 -2.39 17.68 -2.07
C ARG A 9 -3.45 18.78 -2.17
N ASN A 10 -3.19 19.79 -2.97
CA ASN A 10 -4.07 20.95 -3.12
C ASN A 10 -4.97 20.84 -4.36
N TYR A 11 -5.02 19.66 -5.01
CA TYR A 11 -5.93 19.46 -6.14
C TYR A 11 -7.38 19.38 -5.62
N PRO A 12 -8.36 19.96 -6.34
CA PRO A 12 -9.77 19.90 -5.95
C PRO A 12 -10.25 18.46 -5.70
N GLY A 13 -11.00 18.24 -4.63
CA GLY A 13 -11.51 16.94 -4.24
C GLY A 13 -10.49 16.01 -3.54
N VAL A 14 -9.19 16.37 -3.46
CA VAL A 14 -8.20 15.56 -2.76
C VAL A 14 -8.29 15.77 -1.25
N THR A 15 -8.65 14.70 -0.53
CA THR A 15 -8.75 14.70 0.94
C THR A 15 -7.47 14.16 1.60
N PHE A 16 -6.74 13.26 0.90
CA PHE A 16 -5.48 12.70 1.37
C PHE A 16 -4.60 12.32 0.19
N SER A 17 -3.28 12.46 0.34
CA SER A 17 -2.33 12.03 -0.68
C SER A 17 -0.96 11.70 -0.13
N LYS A 18 -0.28 10.75 -0.77
CA LYS A 18 1.10 10.36 -0.49
C LYS A 18 1.86 10.13 -1.78
N LEU A 19 3.10 10.60 -1.80
CA LEU A 19 4.09 10.24 -2.81
C LEU A 19 5.05 9.24 -2.17
N LEU A 20 5.23 8.10 -2.82
CA LEU A 20 5.88 6.92 -2.26
C LEU A 20 7.05 6.50 -3.15
N GLY A 21 8.13 6.04 -2.55
CA GLY A 21 9.08 5.17 -3.20
C GLY A 21 8.51 3.75 -3.22
N CYS A 22 8.88 2.97 -4.23
CA CYS A 22 8.46 1.58 -4.34
C CYS A 22 9.67 0.66 -4.38
N GLY A 23 9.47 -0.59 -3.94
CA GLY A 23 10.44 -1.66 -4.11
C GLY A 23 10.14 -2.51 -5.32
N THR A 24 11.03 -3.47 -5.62
CA THR A 24 10.81 -4.48 -6.67
C THR A 24 9.71 -5.46 -6.28
N GLY A 25 9.47 -5.62 -4.98
CA GLY A 25 8.52 -6.61 -4.44
C GLY A 25 9.14 -7.96 -4.15
N GLU A 26 10.45 -8.11 -4.27
CA GLU A 26 11.12 -9.40 -4.06
C GLU A 26 11.36 -9.72 -2.58
N ARG A 27 11.83 -8.75 -1.80
CA ARG A 27 12.33 -8.96 -0.42
C ARG A 27 11.63 -8.12 0.62
N PHE A 28 10.99 -7.01 0.25
CA PHE A 28 10.34 -6.03 1.14
C PHE A 28 11.27 -5.46 2.22
N THR A 29 12.57 -5.42 1.95
CA THR A 29 13.60 -4.82 2.80
C THR A 29 14.05 -3.47 2.23
N PRO A 30 14.79 -2.64 2.96
CA PRO A 30 15.34 -1.39 2.42
C PRO A 30 16.24 -1.57 1.19
N SER A 31 16.89 -2.73 1.06
CA SER A 31 17.70 -3.07 -0.11
C SER A 31 16.89 -3.40 -1.37
N ASP A 32 15.59 -3.59 -1.23
CA ASP A 32 14.64 -3.85 -2.32
C ASP A 32 14.11 -2.56 -2.96
N ALA A 33 14.48 -1.40 -2.43
CA ALA A 33 14.04 -0.11 -2.94
C ALA A 33 14.54 0.12 -4.37
N ASP A 34 13.60 0.41 -5.29
CA ASP A 34 13.91 0.78 -6.66
C ASP A 34 13.88 2.32 -6.79
N PRO A 35 15.01 2.98 -7.01
CA PRO A 35 15.07 4.44 -7.12
C PRO A 35 14.35 4.99 -8.36
N LEU A 36 14.01 4.14 -9.31
CA LEU A 36 13.28 4.51 -10.53
C LEU A 36 11.78 4.22 -10.44
N ARG A 37 11.33 3.49 -9.41
CA ARG A 37 9.93 3.14 -9.21
C ARG A 37 9.26 4.02 -8.15
N TRP A 38 8.25 4.74 -8.55
CA TRP A 38 7.56 5.71 -7.71
C TRP A 38 6.05 5.48 -7.72
N GLY A 39 5.44 5.68 -6.56
CA GLY A 39 3.99 5.59 -6.38
C GLY A 39 3.36 6.92 -5.97
N MET A 40 2.11 7.08 -6.33
CA MET A 40 1.25 8.16 -5.88
C MET A 40 -0.07 7.55 -5.40
N LEU A 41 -0.39 7.74 -4.13
CA LEU A 41 -1.68 7.39 -3.56
C LEU A 41 -2.47 8.69 -3.34
N VAL A 42 -3.71 8.69 -3.81
CA VAL A 42 -4.62 9.84 -3.68
C VAL A 42 -5.99 9.33 -3.24
N VAL A 43 -6.55 9.95 -2.23
CA VAL A 43 -7.96 9.81 -1.85
C VAL A 43 -8.69 11.04 -2.37
N LEU A 44 -9.72 10.80 -3.15
CA LEU A 44 -10.33 11.79 -4.02
C LEU A 44 -11.82 11.55 -4.10
N ASP A 45 -12.61 12.61 -4.17
CA ASP A 45 -14.03 12.50 -4.42
C ASP A 45 -14.27 11.93 -5.82
N GLU A 46 -15.27 11.06 -5.97
CA GLU A 46 -15.54 10.30 -7.19
C GLU A 46 -15.70 11.21 -8.43
N ASP A 47 -16.39 12.32 -8.30
CA ASP A 47 -16.64 13.30 -9.37
C ASP A 47 -15.36 13.95 -9.90
N HIS A 48 -14.25 13.87 -9.17
CA HIS A 48 -12.97 14.47 -9.55
C HIS A 48 -11.98 13.48 -10.17
N VAL A 49 -12.28 12.17 -10.20
CA VAL A 49 -11.34 11.12 -10.63
C VAL A 49 -10.88 11.35 -12.07
N ASP A 50 -11.81 11.52 -13.00
CA ASP A 50 -11.50 11.72 -14.44
C ASP A 50 -10.72 13.02 -14.69
N ALA A 51 -11.08 14.08 -13.98
CA ALA A 51 -10.39 15.36 -14.08
C ALA A 51 -8.96 15.29 -13.51
N PHE A 52 -8.78 14.56 -12.40
CA PHE A 52 -7.47 14.33 -11.82
C PHE A 52 -6.56 13.52 -12.75
N ASP A 53 -7.06 12.46 -13.38
CA ASP A 53 -6.31 11.64 -14.34
C ASP A 53 -5.82 12.42 -15.56
N LYS A 54 -6.56 13.44 -15.97
CA LYS A 54 -6.23 14.35 -17.07
C LYS A 54 -5.44 15.59 -16.59
N SER A 55 -5.14 15.68 -15.31
CA SER A 55 -4.43 16.84 -14.74
C SER A 55 -2.98 16.91 -15.21
N LYS A 56 -2.45 18.15 -15.23
CA LYS A 56 -1.03 18.40 -15.55
C LYS A 56 -0.08 17.63 -14.63
N VAL A 57 -0.49 17.29 -13.41
CA VAL A 57 0.32 16.51 -12.47
C VAL A 57 0.45 15.07 -12.95
N VAL A 58 -0.67 14.41 -13.27
CA VAL A 58 -0.67 13.01 -13.73
C VAL A 58 -0.02 12.91 -15.11
N LEU A 59 -0.35 13.80 -16.03
CA LEU A 59 0.28 13.83 -17.37
C LEU A 59 1.79 13.95 -17.27
N LYS A 60 2.30 14.84 -16.40
CA LYS A 60 3.75 14.98 -16.20
C LYS A 60 4.40 13.72 -15.60
N TRP A 61 3.69 12.94 -14.78
CA TRP A 61 4.19 11.66 -14.30
C TRP A 61 4.29 10.66 -15.45
N ARG A 62 3.26 10.58 -16.30
CA ARG A 62 3.23 9.71 -17.48
C ARG A 62 4.33 10.04 -18.49
N GLU A 63 4.55 11.30 -18.76
CA GLU A 63 5.63 11.77 -19.66
C GLU A 63 7.04 11.37 -19.18
N ASN A 64 7.22 11.15 -17.87
CA ASN A 64 8.50 10.79 -17.26
C ASN A 64 8.57 9.32 -16.83
N SER A 65 7.64 8.47 -17.27
CA SER A 65 7.61 7.04 -16.96
C SER A 65 7.69 6.20 -18.23
N HIS A 66 8.39 5.08 -18.14
CA HIS A 66 8.44 4.07 -19.22
C HIS A 66 7.27 3.08 -19.12
N SER A 67 6.72 2.90 -17.94
CA SER A 67 5.57 2.05 -17.66
C SER A 67 4.69 2.68 -16.58
N GLU A 68 3.43 2.31 -16.57
CA GLU A 68 2.44 2.80 -15.60
C GLU A 68 1.60 1.65 -15.11
N PHE A 69 1.37 1.62 -13.79
CA PHE A 69 0.30 0.85 -13.17
C PHE A 69 -0.67 1.80 -12.49
N ARG A 70 -1.96 1.67 -12.77
CA ARG A 70 -3.00 2.45 -12.13
C ARG A 70 -4.08 1.54 -11.57
N ALA A 71 -4.48 1.80 -10.33
CA ALA A 71 -5.60 1.15 -9.67
C ALA A 71 -6.62 2.21 -9.23
N LEU A 72 -7.88 2.04 -9.61
CA LEU A 72 -9.02 2.73 -9.03
C LEU A 72 -9.66 1.80 -8.01
N LEU A 73 -9.76 2.27 -6.78
CA LEU A 73 -10.06 1.44 -5.63
C LEU A 73 -11.20 2.06 -4.79
N SER A 74 -12.10 1.23 -4.28
CA SER A 74 -13.12 1.63 -3.31
C SER A 74 -12.81 0.99 -1.94
N PRO A 75 -12.72 1.76 -0.84
CA PRO A 75 -12.41 1.21 0.47
C PRO A 75 -13.52 0.29 0.99
N ILE A 76 -13.18 -0.95 1.37
CA ILE A 76 -14.09 -1.91 2.03
C ILE A 76 -13.94 -1.81 3.55
N SER A 77 -12.69 -1.74 4.02
CA SER A 77 -12.39 -1.61 5.44
C SER A 77 -11.06 -0.92 5.64
N SER A 78 -10.95 -0.15 6.71
CA SER A 78 -9.70 0.48 7.13
C SER A 78 -9.60 0.47 8.65
N HIS A 79 -8.43 0.12 9.17
CA HIS A 79 -8.12 0.11 10.59
C HIS A 79 -6.76 0.77 10.79
N GLY A 80 -6.65 1.61 11.83
CA GLY A 80 -5.44 2.34 12.15
C GLY A 80 -5.31 3.66 11.40
N GLN A 81 -4.11 4.22 11.40
CA GLN A 81 -3.87 5.58 10.95
C GLN A 81 -2.70 5.69 9.98
N TRP A 82 -2.74 6.71 9.12
CA TRP A 82 -1.64 7.12 8.27
C TRP A 82 -1.38 8.62 8.47
N SER A 83 -0.25 8.97 9.07
CA SER A 83 0.09 10.34 9.48
C SER A 83 -0.97 10.94 10.40
N LYS A 84 -1.38 10.18 11.43
CA LYS A 84 -2.39 10.52 12.45
C LYS A 84 -3.76 10.83 11.85
N ARG A 85 -4.09 10.28 10.70
CA ARG A 85 -5.38 10.43 10.01
C ARG A 85 -5.91 9.06 9.64
N GLU A 86 -7.23 8.95 9.56
CA GLU A 86 -7.94 7.81 8.99
C GLU A 86 -8.35 8.16 7.56
N PRO A 87 -7.50 7.86 6.55
CA PRO A 87 -7.67 8.42 5.22
C PRO A 87 -8.77 7.75 4.40
N PHE A 88 -9.21 6.55 4.78
CA PHE A 88 -10.14 5.74 4.00
C PHE A 88 -11.45 5.56 4.75
N ALA A 89 -12.51 6.23 4.30
CA ALA A 89 -13.87 5.96 4.75
C ALA A 89 -14.34 4.64 4.11
N ALA A 90 -14.66 3.65 4.94
CA ALA A 90 -15.16 2.37 4.44
C ALA A 90 -16.52 2.56 3.75
N SER A 91 -16.67 2.02 2.55
CA SER A 91 -17.94 1.86 1.90
C SER A 91 -18.56 0.51 2.29
N ALA A 92 -19.90 0.41 2.27
CA ALA A 92 -20.60 -0.84 2.59
C ALA A 92 -20.51 -1.91 1.48
N GLN A 93 -19.75 -1.66 0.42
CA GLN A 93 -19.65 -2.57 -0.72
C GLN A 93 -18.71 -3.73 -0.41
N SER A 94 -19.24 -4.94 -0.48
CA SER A 94 -18.42 -6.16 -0.64
C SER A 94 -18.07 -6.34 -2.11
N SER A 95 -16.90 -6.86 -2.40
CA SER A 95 -16.50 -7.22 -3.77
C SER A 95 -16.31 -8.72 -3.88
N ASP A 96 -16.92 -9.32 -4.89
CA ASP A 96 -16.68 -10.72 -5.28
C ASP A 96 -15.45 -10.86 -6.20
N GLY A 97 -14.85 -9.75 -6.61
CA GLY A 97 -13.69 -9.69 -7.49
C GLY A 97 -12.37 -9.52 -6.76
N ALA A 98 -11.39 -9.05 -7.52
CA ALA A 98 -10.04 -8.78 -7.02
C ALA A 98 -10.06 -7.76 -5.88
N ILE A 99 -9.17 -7.95 -4.93
CA ILE A 99 -9.01 -7.12 -3.73
C ILE A 99 -7.59 -6.56 -3.70
N VAL A 100 -7.48 -5.31 -3.34
CA VAL A 100 -6.20 -4.69 -2.96
C VAL A 100 -6.11 -4.60 -1.44
N ALA A 101 -4.96 -4.97 -0.88
CA ALA A 101 -4.63 -4.66 0.49
C ALA A 101 -3.46 -3.67 0.56
N ILE A 102 -3.60 -2.68 1.42
CA ILE A 102 -2.51 -1.78 1.80
C ILE A 102 -2.25 -1.99 3.28
N THR A 103 -1.03 -2.43 3.60
CA THR A 103 -0.51 -2.42 4.96
C THR A 103 0.57 -1.37 5.07
N ARG A 104 0.58 -0.63 6.16
CA ARG A 104 1.59 0.39 6.39
C ARG A 104 1.91 0.46 7.87
N ALA A 105 3.18 0.57 8.20
CA ALA A 105 3.64 0.73 9.57
C ALA A 105 4.73 1.81 9.67
N ARG A 106 4.69 2.54 10.78
CA ARG A 106 5.81 3.32 11.27
C ARG A 106 6.54 2.48 12.29
N ILE A 107 7.70 1.95 11.91
CA ILE A 107 8.49 1.07 12.76
C ILE A 107 9.12 1.89 13.89
N SER A 108 8.97 1.42 15.12
CA SER A 108 9.63 2.05 16.28
C SER A 108 11.15 1.83 16.23
N LEU A 109 11.94 2.75 16.77
CA LEU A 109 13.40 2.64 16.78
C LEU A 109 13.88 1.35 17.48
N LEU A 110 13.21 0.96 18.57
CA LEU A 110 13.54 -0.26 19.34
C LEU A 110 13.06 -1.55 18.65
N GLY A 111 12.00 -1.47 17.85
CA GLY A 111 11.43 -2.61 17.12
C GLY A 111 12.14 -2.96 15.82
N ASN A 112 12.99 -2.06 15.32
CA ASN A 112 13.54 -2.10 13.96
C ASN A 112 14.31 -3.39 13.65
N LEU A 113 15.25 -3.81 14.51
CA LEU A 113 16.05 -5.01 14.28
C LEU A 113 15.23 -6.31 14.28
N ARG A 114 14.23 -6.41 15.17
CA ARG A 114 13.36 -7.59 15.25
C ARG A 114 12.40 -7.66 14.08
N PHE A 115 11.84 -6.53 13.70
CA PHE A 115 11.00 -6.43 12.51
C PHE A 115 11.72 -6.93 11.26
N TRP A 116 12.92 -6.41 10.97
CA TRP A 116 13.68 -6.79 9.77
C TRP A 116 14.11 -8.26 9.76
N LYS A 117 14.26 -8.89 10.92
CA LYS A 117 14.51 -10.35 11.00
C LYS A 117 13.29 -11.18 10.62
N ALA A 118 12.08 -10.68 10.87
CA ALA A 118 10.85 -11.39 10.55
C ALA A 118 10.39 -11.23 9.10
N VAL A 119 10.80 -10.14 8.42
CA VAL A 119 10.39 -9.81 7.05
C VAL A 119 10.64 -10.95 6.04
N PRO A 120 11.80 -11.65 6.00
CA PRO A 120 12.04 -12.70 5.00
C PRO A 120 11.04 -13.84 5.04
N GLU A 121 10.66 -14.31 6.23
CA GLU A 121 9.69 -15.41 6.40
C GLU A 121 8.29 -14.98 5.94
N VAL A 122 7.87 -13.76 6.28
CA VAL A 122 6.58 -13.20 5.84
C VAL A 122 6.57 -13.00 4.33
N THR A 123 7.67 -12.50 3.77
CA THR A 123 7.84 -12.32 2.32
C THR A 123 7.71 -13.65 1.58
N LYS A 124 8.39 -14.68 2.06
CA LYS A 124 8.30 -16.02 1.49
C LYS A 124 6.87 -16.56 1.55
N SER A 125 6.22 -16.41 2.71
CA SER A 125 4.81 -16.82 2.89
C SER A 125 3.88 -16.05 1.94
N LEU A 126 4.11 -14.75 1.75
CA LEU A 126 3.34 -13.91 0.85
C LEU A 126 3.43 -14.42 -0.59
N HIS A 127 4.65 -14.61 -1.10
CA HIS A 127 4.86 -15.07 -2.49
C HIS A 127 4.36 -16.50 -2.76
N GLN A 128 4.27 -17.33 -1.74
CA GLN A 128 3.75 -18.68 -1.82
C GLN A 128 2.23 -18.77 -1.62
N SER A 129 1.58 -17.64 -1.33
CA SER A 129 0.14 -17.65 -1.02
C SER A 129 -0.70 -17.78 -2.28
N PRO A 130 -1.61 -18.76 -2.32
CA PRO A 130 -2.56 -18.89 -3.43
C PRO A 130 -3.42 -17.65 -3.57
N GLY A 131 -3.62 -17.23 -4.83
CA GLY A 131 -4.45 -16.07 -5.17
C GLY A 131 -3.76 -14.70 -4.97
N LEU A 132 -2.46 -14.66 -4.65
CA LEU A 132 -1.67 -13.44 -4.79
C LEU A 132 -1.41 -13.18 -6.27
N ILE A 133 -1.86 -12.02 -6.78
CA ILE A 133 -1.59 -11.59 -8.17
C ILE A 133 -0.27 -10.84 -8.23
N SER A 134 -0.08 -9.87 -7.36
CA SER A 134 1.17 -9.08 -7.28
C SER A 134 1.31 -8.40 -5.92
N ALA A 135 2.55 -8.06 -5.55
CA ALA A 135 2.83 -7.28 -4.36
C ALA A 135 4.11 -6.46 -4.55
N ILE A 136 4.10 -5.23 -4.03
CA ILE A 136 5.28 -4.35 -3.98
C ILE A 136 5.42 -3.71 -2.60
N GLY A 137 6.67 -3.42 -2.22
CA GLY A 137 6.95 -2.56 -1.09
C GLY A 137 6.66 -1.10 -1.45
N ILE A 138 6.07 -0.36 -0.50
CA ILE A 138 5.82 1.07 -0.62
C ILE A 138 6.37 1.78 0.62
N GLY A 139 6.85 3.03 0.48
CA GLY A 139 7.38 3.77 1.62
C GLY A 139 7.46 5.26 1.40
N GLU A 140 7.28 6.03 2.48
CA GLU A 140 7.44 7.49 2.48
C GLU A 140 8.92 7.90 2.72
N ALA A 141 9.71 6.98 3.23
CA ALA A 141 11.14 7.11 3.48
C ALA A 141 11.81 5.74 3.34
N PRO A 142 13.12 5.69 3.05
CA PRO A 142 13.82 4.41 2.86
C PRO A 142 13.86 3.53 4.12
N ILE A 143 13.70 4.12 5.30
CA ILE A 143 13.72 3.39 6.58
C ILE A 143 12.60 3.90 7.48
N GLY A 144 11.91 2.98 8.17
CA GLY A 144 10.97 3.29 9.25
C GLY A 144 9.55 3.65 8.83
N LEU A 145 9.29 3.97 7.56
CA LEU A 145 7.96 4.27 7.03
C LEU A 145 7.65 3.35 5.87
N GLN A 146 7.29 2.13 6.18
CA GLN A 146 7.21 1.00 5.26
C GLN A 146 5.77 0.49 5.14
N GLY A 147 5.47 -0.08 3.99
CA GLY A 147 4.19 -0.71 3.73
C GLY A 147 4.27 -1.69 2.57
N THR A 148 3.18 -2.37 2.34
CA THR A 148 2.98 -3.26 1.20
C THR A 148 1.68 -2.89 0.50
N PHE A 149 1.75 -2.82 -0.81
CA PHE A 149 0.60 -2.81 -1.69
C PHE A 149 0.51 -4.19 -2.35
N SER A 150 -0.60 -4.89 -2.19
CA SER A 150 -0.78 -6.23 -2.73
C SER A 150 -2.14 -6.39 -3.41
N VAL A 151 -2.16 -7.10 -4.52
CA VAL A 151 -3.36 -7.40 -5.33
C VAL A 151 -3.65 -8.89 -5.21
N TRP A 152 -4.89 -9.23 -4.91
CA TRP A 152 -5.36 -10.58 -4.64
C TRP A 152 -6.55 -10.92 -5.54
N GLU A 153 -6.67 -12.19 -5.93
CA GLU A 153 -7.79 -12.67 -6.74
C GLU A 153 -9.14 -12.52 -6.03
N SER A 154 -9.14 -12.60 -4.69
CA SER A 154 -10.37 -12.52 -3.90
C SER A 154 -10.11 -12.10 -2.45
N ALA A 155 -11.17 -11.68 -1.77
CA ALA A 155 -11.15 -11.42 -0.34
C ALA A 155 -10.86 -12.68 0.48
N GLN A 156 -11.21 -13.89 -0.04
CA GLN A 156 -10.91 -15.16 0.62
C GLN A 156 -9.42 -15.47 0.58
N ALA A 157 -8.76 -15.29 -0.55
CA ALA A 157 -7.32 -15.50 -0.69
C ALA A 157 -6.53 -14.60 0.28
N LEU A 158 -6.89 -13.32 0.37
CA LEU A 158 -6.30 -12.40 1.33
C LEU A 158 -6.54 -12.82 2.78
N ARG A 159 -7.76 -13.28 3.13
CA ARG A 159 -8.04 -13.78 4.48
C ARG A 159 -7.24 -15.02 4.82
N ASP A 160 -7.11 -15.94 3.89
CA ASP A 160 -6.36 -17.17 4.07
C ASP A 160 -4.88 -16.88 4.34
N PHE A 161 -4.29 -15.96 3.60
CA PHE A 161 -2.94 -15.46 3.90
C PHE A 161 -2.85 -14.84 5.30
N ALA A 162 -3.79 -13.95 5.65
CA ALA A 162 -3.74 -13.19 6.90
C ALA A 162 -3.91 -14.06 8.15
N TYR A 163 -4.71 -15.13 8.08
CA TYR A 163 -5.12 -15.90 9.27
C TYR A 163 -4.63 -17.34 9.29
N LYS A 164 -4.34 -17.96 8.14
CA LYS A 164 -3.86 -19.35 8.07
C LYS A 164 -2.34 -19.46 7.96
N GLY A 165 -1.64 -18.39 7.62
CA GLY A 165 -0.19 -18.35 7.56
C GLY A 165 0.45 -18.33 8.94
N ALA A 166 1.09 -19.41 9.37
CA ALA A 166 1.75 -19.48 10.69
C ALA A 166 2.78 -18.35 10.90
N ALA A 167 3.56 -18.03 9.88
CA ALA A 167 4.54 -16.94 9.93
C ALA A 167 3.87 -15.56 10.12
N HIS A 168 2.75 -15.31 9.43
CA HIS A 168 2.04 -14.04 9.53
C HIS A 168 1.33 -13.89 10.89
N SER A 169 0.69 -14.96 11.37
CA SER A 169 0.04 -14.98 12.68
C SER A 169 1.05 -14.74 13.82
N GLN A 170 2.25 -15.32 13.71
CA GLN A 170 3.33 -15.10 14.69
C GLN A 170 3.79 -13.64 14.69
N VAL A 171 3.97 -13.04 13.50
CA VAL A 171 4.37 -11.62 13.38
C VAL A 171 3.30 -10.69 13.96
N ILE A 172 2.01 -10.97 13.75
CA ILE A 172 0.92 -10.18 14.37
C ILE A 172 1.01 -10.26 15.89
N ALA A 173 1.16 -11.46 16.45
CA ALA A 173 1.30 -11.65 17.90
C ALA A 173 2.54 -10.94 18.48
N ASP A 174 3.67 -11.04 17.80
CA ASP A 174 4.91 -10.40 18.20
C ASP A 174 4.83 -8.86 18.06
N THR A 175 4.15 -8.35 17.06
CA THR A 175 3.90 -6.92 16.90
C THR A 175 3.13 -6.35 18.09
N GLN A 176 2.06 -7.02 18.51
CA GLN A 176 1.28 -6.60 19.67
C GLN A 176 2.10 -6.70 20.97
N LYS A 177 2.84 -7.79 21.15
CA LYS A 177 3.64 -8.04 22.35
C LYS A 177 4.80 -7.06 22.51
N TYR A 178 5.47 -6.70 21.42
CA TYR A 178 6.71 -5.91 21.44
C TYR A 178 6.53 -4.48 20.96
N GLN A 179 5.29 -4.07 20.62
CA GLN A 179 4.97 -2.71 20.14
C GLN A 179 5.93 -2.24 19.04
N TRP A 180 6.12 -3.06 18.00
CA TRP A 180 7.03 -2.75 16.91
C TRP A 180 6.66 -1.48 16.15
N TYR A 181 5.37 -1.10 16.16
CA TYR A 181 4.85 0.04 15.43
C TYR A 181 4.43 1.18 16.36
N SER A 182 4.78 2.38 16.00
CA SER A 182 4.25 3.61 16.63
C SER A 182 3.01 4.13 15.92
N GLU A 183 2.76 3.67 14.71
CA GLU A 183 1.57 3.92 13.92
C GLU A 183 1.44 2.80 12.88
N GLU A 184 0.22 2.30 12.69
CA GLU A 184 -0.06 1.29 11.69
C GLU A 184 -1.37 1.59 10.96
N LEU A 185 -1.50 1.06 9.76
CA LEU A 185 -2.74 1.08 8.98
C LEU A 185 -2.85 -0.23 8.19
N PHE A 186 -4.01 -0.81 8.23
CA PHE A 186 -4.42 -1.92 7.39
C PHE A 186 -5.72 -1.58 6.69
N ALA A 187 -5.71 -1.56 5.36
CA ALA A 187 -6.89 -1.22 4.57
C ALA A 187 -7.09 -2.22 3.43
N ARG A 188 -8.35 -2.54 3.15
CA ARG A 188 -8.79 -3.40 2.04
C ARG A 188 -9.70 -2.62 1.11
N PHE A 189 -9.55 -2.88 -0.18
CA PHE A 189 -10.24 -2.16 -1.22
C PHE A 189 -10.80 -3.13 -2.26
N ALA A 190 -12.02 -2.86 -2.71
CA ALA A 190 -12.53 -3.41 -3.96
C ALA A 190 -11.78 -2.77 -5.13
N VAL A 191 -11.42 -3.57 -6.10
CA VAL A 191 -10.85 -3.09 -7.36
C VAL A 191 -11.98 -2.67 -8.28
N LEU A 192 -12.03 -1.40 -8.64
CA LEU A 192 -12.96 -0.87 -9.64
C LEU A 192 -12.33 -0.92 -11.03
N GLU A 193 -11.01 -0.65 -11.12
CA GLU A 193 -10.27 -0.69 -12.36
C GLU A 193 -8.78 -0.92 -12.09
N LEU A 194 -8.14 -1.72 -12.94
CA LEU A 194 -6.68 -1.85 -13.04
C LEU A 194 -6.25 -1.59 -14.47
N ARG A 195 -5.17 -0.82 -14.64
CA ARG A 195 -4.52 -0.56 -15.94
C ARG A 195 -3.02 -0.74 -15.80
N GLY A 196 -2.40 -1.35 -16.81
CA GLY A 196 -0.97 -1.65 -16.81
C GLY A 196 -0.59 -2.82 -15.93
N SER A 197 0.71 -2.93 -15.61
CA SER A 197 1.27 -4.01 -14.77
C SER A 197 2.21 -3.45 -13.72
N LEU A 198 2.19 -4.08 -12.52
CA LEU A 198 3.15 -3.81 -11.45
C LEU A 198 4.52 -4.43 -11.74
#